data_7de69d1d08d3413f304ec4d05a2208c6
#
_entry.id   7de69d1d08d3413f304ec4d05a2208c6
#
_cell.length_a   1.000
_cell.length_b   1.000
_cell.length_c   1.000
_cell.angle_alpha   90.00
_cell.angle_beta   90.00
_cell.angle_gamma   90.00
#
_symmetry.space_group_name_H-M   'P 1'
#
loop_
_entity.id
_entity.type
_entity.pdbx_description
1 polymer ?
#
loop_
_entity_poly.entity_id
_entity_poly.type
_entity_poly.pdbx_seq_one_letter_code
_entity_poly.pdbx_strand_id
1 'polypeptide(L)'
;MNNEKNPLPEKTLEKYISHKVLDLFIRVGLIVFLVVFCYQIFKPFIGLMLWSLILAVALYPLHTLIARKMGSRDGYAATALVLAIVLSVFTPTTLLVFSFADSSTELVKQIQSGTLQVPAPSKSVAEWPVVGKNLYTLWEAAHTDLGGVVAKYEPKISVVTKEILSFAASAGKAILMFLVALVLSGIWMAYGSSAHAAAKAIAKRMAGDKEGEVLIALSTSTIRAVAQGVIGIACIQALLLGAGFILVGIPGAGIWALMVLLLGIVQIPAIFIALPTIIYVFSTNDSTAVAVMYAVYTLVAGMADNILKPLMLGRGVAVPMPVILLGALGGMATGGIIGLFLGAVMLALGYQLFMAWVYRETEE
;
A
#
# COMPACT_ATOMS: atom_id res chain seq x y z
N MET A 1 -39.99 -26.72 63.66
CA MET A 1 -39.67 -25.29 63.53
C MET A 1 -39.64 -24.97 62.03
N ASN A 2 -40.79 -24.52 61.49
CA ASN A 2 -40.96 -24.10 60.10
C ASN A 2 -40.38 -22.69 59.96
N ASN A 3 -39.37 -22.59 59.14
CA ASN A 3 -38.79 -21.30 58.71
C ASN A 3 -39.54 -20.84 57.46
N GLU A 4 -40.73 -20.27 57.60
CA GLU A 4 -41.47 -19.58 56.58
C GLU A 4 -40.65 -18.37 56.13
N LYS A 5 -40.01 -18.47 54.98
CA LYS A 5 -39.47 -17.32 54.31
C LYS A 5 -40.64 -16.46 53.85
N ASN A 6 -40.93 -15.43 54.66
CA ASN A 6 -41.91 -14.41 54.30
C ASN A 6 -41.55 -13.77 52.96
N PRO A 7 -42.40 -13.88 51.92
CA PRO A 7 -42.12 -13.25 50.63
C PRO A 7 -42.09 -11.74 50.78
N LEU A 8 -41.05 -11.08 50.30
CA LEU A 8 -40.96 -9.61 50.30
C LEU A 8 -42.20 -9.03 49.63
N PRO A 9 -42.81 -7.95 50.18
CA PRO A 9 -43.99 -7.35 49.55
C PRO A 9 -43.70 -6.94 48.12
N GLU A 10 -44.60 -7.26 47.18
CA GLU A 10 -44.46 -7.06 45.72
C GLU A 10 -43.91 -5.68 45.33
N LYS A 11 -44.39 -4.61 46.01
CA LYS A 11 -43.87 -3.24 45.80
C LYS A 11 -42.40 -3.04 46.14
N THR A 12 -41.85 -3.83 47.06
CA THR A 12 -40.43 -3.78 47.44
C THR A 12 -39.58 -4.53 46.43
N LEU A 13 -40.12 -5.60 45.85
CA LEU A 13 -39.50 -6.37 44.79
C LEU A 13 -39.42 -5.58 43.47
N GLU A 14 -40.52 -4.93 43.08
CA GLU A 14 -40.56 -4.04 41.91
C GLU A 14 -39.58 -2.88 42.02
N LYS A 15 -39.51 -2.23 43.16
CA LYS A 15 -38.58 -1.13 43.42
C LYS A 15 -37.11 -1.60 43.38
N TYR A 16 -36.82 -2.78 43.92
CA TYR A 16 -35.49 -3.37 43.92
C TYR A 16 -35.05 -3.80 42.55
N ILE A 17 -35.95 -4.39 41.74
CA ILE A 17 -35.71 -4.75 40.34
C ILE A 17 -35.50 -3.49 39.49
N SER A 18 -36.35 -2.46 39.68
CA SER A 18 -36.23 -1.19 38.96
C SER A 18 -34.88 -0.50 39.19
N HIS A 19 -34.41 -0.43 40.47
CA HIS A 19 -33.09 0.15 40.74
C HIS A 19 -31.92 -0.67 40.16
N LYS A 20 -31.98 -2.01 40.22
CA LYS A 20 -30.93 -2.85 39.61
C LYS A 20 -30.91 -2.73 38.09
N VAL A 21 -32.08 -2.65 37.46
CA VAL A 21 -32.21 -2.45 36.02
C VAL A 21 -31.69 -1.07 35.64
N LEU A 22 -32.02 -0.02 36.39
CA LEU A 22 -31.52 1.32 36.17
C LEU A 22 -29.98 1.38 36.30
N ASP A 23 -29.42 0.78 37.38
CA ASP A 23 -27.98 0.67 37.58
C ASP A 23 -27.29 -0.08 36.43
N LEU A 24 -27.89 -1.16 35.91
CA LEU A 24 -27.39 -1.90 34.77
C LEU A 24 -27.38 -1.04 33.53
N PHE A 25 -28.48 -0.31 33.23
CA PHE A 25 -28.54 0.60 32.09
C PHE A 25 -27.49 1.73 32.16
N ILE A 26 -27.30 2.32 33.36
CA ILE A 26 -26.27 3.35 33.56
C ILE A 26 -24.88 2.77 33.34
N ARG A 27 -24.56 1.61 33.86
CA ARG A 27 -23.26 0.95 33.70
C ARG A 27 -23.02 0.58 32.23
N VAL A 28 -23.99 -0.05 31.56
CA VAL A 28 -23.91 -0.40 30.16
C VAL A 28 -23.79 0.86 29.30
N GLY A 29 -24.61 1.88 29.57
CA GLY A 29 -24.56 3.16 28.88
C GLY A 29 -23.20 3.84 29.01
N LEU A 30 -22.61 3.85 30.21
CA LEU A 30 -21.26 4.40 30.44
C LEU A 30 -20.18 3.61 29.67
N ILE A 31 -20.26 2.28 29.72
CA ILE A 31 -19.30 1.43 28.97
C ILE A 31 -19.45 1.67 27.48
N VAL A 32 -20.68 1.70 26.92
CA VAL A 32 -20.93 1.95 25.52
C VAL A 32 -20.43 3.34 25.13
N PHE A 33 -20.73 4.37 25.93
CA PHE A 33 -20.23 5.73 25.71
C PHE A 33 -18.70 5.76 25.66
N LEU A 34 -18.04 5.15 26.65
CA LEU A 34 -16.58 5.10 26.69
C LEU A 34 -15.99 4.38 25.48
N VAL A 35 -16.56 3.24 25.09
CA VAL A 35 -16.12 2.45 23.93
C VAL A 35 -16.30 3.25 22.64
N VAL A 36 -17.46 3.89 22.46
CA VAL A 36 -17.74 4.72 21.26
C VAL A 36 -16.79 5.92 21.20
N PHE A 37 -16.56 6.58 22.33
CA PHE A 37 -15.67 7.73 22.42
C PHE A 37 -14.22 7.32 22.15
N CYS A 38 -13.72 6.25 22.75
CA CYS A 38 -12.40 5.69 22.47
C CYS A 38 -12.26 5.28 20.99
N TYR A 39 -13.31 4.65 20.42
CA TYR A 39 -13.32 4.30 19.01
C TYR A 39 -13.20 5.53 18.09
N GLN A 40 -13.94 6.60 18.39
CA GLN A 40 -13.86 7.84 17.59
C GLN A 40 -12.47 8.47 17.62
N ILE A 41 -11.81 8.49 18.79
CA ILE A 41 -10.44 8.97 18.95
C ILE A 41 -9.46 8.07 18.16
N PHE A 42 -9.64 6.75 18.23
CA PHE A 42 -8.72 5.78 17.65
C PHE A 42 -8.94 5.56 16.14
N LYS A 43 -10.16 5.84 15.65
CA LYS A 43 -10.56 5.63 14.25
C LYS A 43 -9.56 6.13 13.21
N PRO A 44 -9.00 7.35 13.28
CA PRO A 44 -8.03 7.83 12.29
C PRO A 44 -6.71 7.06 12.32
N PHE A 45 -6.39 6.39 13.41
CA PHE A 45 -5.14 5.62 13.59
C PHE A 45 -5.29 4.14 13.26
N ILE A 46 -6.51 3.61 13.14
CA ILE A 46 -6.75 2.17 12.91
C ILE A 46 -6.01 1.68 11.67
N GLY A 47 -6.13 2.39 10.54
CA GLY A 47 -5.46 2.00 9.30
C GLY A 47 -3.93 1.96 9.45
N LEU A 48 -3.36 2.98 10.11
CA LEU A 48 -1.94 3.08 10.36
C LEU A 48 -1.44 1.97 11.30
N MET A 49 -2.18 1.67 12.35
CA MET A 49 -1.85 0.61 13.31
C MET A 49 -1.91 -0.78 12.67
N LEU A 50 -2.97 -1.05 11.89
CA LEU A 50 -3.09 -2.31 11.16
C LEU A 50 -1.97 -2.46 10.13
N TRP A 51 -1.66 -1.39 9.39
CA TRP A 51 -0.56 -1.40 8.43
C TRP A 51 0.79 -1.66 9.11
N SER A 52 1.07 -0.99 10.23
CA SER A 52 2.30 -1.22 10.99
C SER A 52 2.40 -2.63 11.56
N LEU A 53 1.29 -3.21 12.01
CA LEU A 53 1.25 -4.60 12.50
C LEU A 53 1.51 -5.60 11.36
N ILE A 54 0.91 -5.38 10.20
CA ILE A 54 1.15 -6.23 9.01
C ILE A 54 2.61 -6.18 8.60
N LEU A 55 3.20 -4.97 8.54
CA LEU A 55 4.62 -4.80 8.24
C LEU A 55 5.51 -5.49 9.29
N ALA A 56 5.17 -5.36 10.56
CA ALA A 56 5.91 -6.04 11.64
C ALA A 56 5.89 -7.57 11.46
N VAL A 57 4.72 -8.17 11.21
CA VAL A 57 4.59 -9.61 10.99
C VAL A 57 5.35 -10.06 9.73
N ALA A 58 5.31 -9.26 8.66
CA ALA A 58 5.98 -9.54 7.41
C ALA A 58 7.51 -9.45 7.53
N LEU A 59 8.01 -8.42 8.23
CA LEU A 59 9.44 -8.16 8.41
C LEU A 59 10.06 -8.94 9.58
N TYR A 60 9.25 -9.55 10.44
CA TYR A 60 9.71 -10.26 11.62
C TYR A 60 10.77 -11.34 11.33
N PRO A 61 10.67 -12.17 10.27
CA PRO A 61 11.73 -13.14 9.94
C PRO A 61 13.07 -12.46 9.64
N LEU A 62 13.06 -11.32 8.95
CA LEU A 62 14.26 -10.56 8.63
C LEU A 62 14.84 -9.91 9.91
N HIS A 63 13.96 -9.34 10.75
CA HIS A 63 14.32 -8.82 12.06
C HIS A 63 15.03 -9.88 12.92
N THR A 64 14.49 -11.10 13.02
CA THR A 64 15.10 -12.18 13.83
C THR A 64 16.47 -12.63 13.31
N LEU A 65 16.68 -12.61 11.98
CA LEU A 65 18.00 -12.88 11.38
C LEU A 65 19.03 -11.82 11.79
N ILE A 66 18.63 -10.54 11.78
CA ILE A 66 19.49 -9.43 12.20
C ILE A 66 19.75 -9.48 13.71
N ALA A 67 18.70 -9.70 14.52
CA ALA A 67 18.80 -9.78 15.96
C ALA A 67 19.78 -10.89 16.41
N ARG A 68 19.73 -12.07 15.77
CA ARG A 68 20.68 -13.15 16.04
C ARG A 68 22.13 -12.75 15.78
N LYS A 69 22.40 -11.99 14.71
CA LYS A 69 23.74 -11.47 14.40
C LYS A 69 24.18 -10.36 15.36
N MET A 70 23.25 -9.65 15.97
CA MET A 70 23.51 -8.55 16.91
C MET A 70 23.43 -8.97 18.39
N GLY A 71 23.55 -10.25 18.68
CA GLY A 71 23.55 -10.77 20.06
C GLY A 71 22.17 -10.74 20.73
N SER A 72 21.11 -11.00 19.98
CA SER A 72 19.70 -11.05 20.45
C SER A 72 19.19 -9.74 21.06
N ARG A 73 19.65 -8.62 20.53
CA ARG A 73 19.22 -7.26 20.92
C ARG A 73 18.07 -6.80 20.00
N ASP A 74 16.86 -7.18 20.33
CA ASP A 74 15.69 -6.97 19.48
C ASP A 74 15.44 -5.49 19.12
N GLY A 75 15.60 -4.56 20.08
CA GLY A 75 15.43 -3.13 19.84
C GLY A 75 16.44 -2.57 18.82
N TYR A 76 17.73 -2.92 18.95
CA TYR A 76 18.74 -2.46 18.00
C TYR A 76 18.56 -3.07 16.61
N ALA A 77 18.17 -4.34 16.54
CA ALA A 77 17.89 -5.00 15.26
C ALA A 77 16.67 -4.38 14.55
N ALA A 78 15.60 -4.09 15.29
CA ALA A 78 14.43 -3.40 14.76
C ALA A 78 14.77 -2.00 14.26
N THR A 79 15.53 -1.23 15.04
CA THR A 79 15.97 0.12 14.63
C THR A 79 16.86 0.07 13.38
N ALA A 80 17.83 -0.85 13.33
CA ALA A 80 18.72 -0.99 12.18
C ALA A 80 17.93 -1.39 10.90
N LEU A 81 17.01 -2.33 11.02
CA LEU A 81 16.15 -2.76 9.91
C LEU A 81 15.26 -1.61 9.40
N VAL A 82 14.58 -0.92 10.31
CA VAL A 82 13.71 0.22 9.97
C VAL A 82 14.52 1.33 9.32
N LEU A 83 15.68 1.71 9.90
CA LEU A 83 16.56 2.73 9.31
C LEU A 83 17.04 2.33 7.91
N ALA A 84 17.44 1.09 7.70
CA ALA A 84 17.89 0.62 6.39
C ALA A 84 16.77 0.75 5.34
N ILE A 85 15.52 0.35 5.68
CA ILE A 85 14.37 0.47 4.77
C ILE A 85 13.99 1.94 4.57
N VAL A 86 13.94 2.74 5.65
CA VAL A 86 13.63 4.18 5.55
C VAL A 86 14.62 4.87 4.62
N LEU A 87 15.92 4.68 4.83
CA LEU A 87 16.95 5.28 3.97
C LEU A 87 16.85 4.79 2.52
N SER A 88 16.57 3.50 2.32
CA SER A 88 16.38 2.92 0.99
C SER A 88 15.17 3.51 0.24
N VAL A 89 14.10 3.86 0.93
CA VAL A 89 12.91 4.51 0.34
C VAL A 89 13.12 6.02 0.22
N PHE A 90 13.58 6.66 1.27
CA PHE A 90 13.66 8.11 1.36
C PHE A 90 14.71 8.70 0.39
N THR A 91 15.90 8.10 0.30
CA THR A 91 16.97 8.61 -0.54
C THR A 91 16.58 8.72 -2.01
N PRO A 92 16.13 7.64 -2.70
CA PRO A 92 15.75 7.74 -4.09
C PRO A 92 14.50 8.61 -4.31
N THR A 93 13.56 8.62 -3.36
CA THR A 93 12.37 9.47 -3.46
C THR A 93 12.74 10.96 -3.41
N THR A 94 13.62 11.35 -2.50
CA THR A 94 14.08 12.75 -2.41
C THR A 94 14.86 13.17 -3.63
N LEU A 95 15.76 12.33 -4.14
CA LEU A 95 16.50 12.59 -5.36
C LEU A 95 15.58 12.83 -6.56
N LEU A 96 14.52 12.01 -6.71
CA LEU A 96 13.53 12.21 -7.77
C LEU A 96 12.75 13.51 -7.60
N VAL A 97 12.29 13.82 -6.40
CA VAL A 97 11.51 15.04 -6.14
C VAL A 97 12.35 16.28 -6.46
N PHE A 98 13.61 16.32 -6.05
CA PHE A 98 14.51 17.43 -6.37
C PHE A 98 14.80 17.50 -7.87
N SER A 99 15.15 16.38 -8.50
CA SER A 99 15.41 16.34 -9.95
C SER A 99 14.19 16.78 -10.76
N PHE A 100 12.99 16.36 -10.34
CA PHE A 100 11.75 16.77 -11.00
C PHE A 100 11.45 18.26 -10.79
N ALA A 101 11.66 18.79 -9.59
CA ALA A 101 11.45 20.20 -9.29
C ALA A 101 12.41 21.10 -10.09
N ASP A 102 13.70 20.73 -10.14
CA ASP A 102 14.70 21.45 -10.92
C ASP A 102 14.39 21.40 -12.41
N SER A 103 14.07 20.23 -12.96
CA SER A 103 13.70 20.07 -14.36
C SER A 103 12.43 20.83 -14.73
N SER A 104 11.43 20.84 -13.82
CA SER A 104 10.16 21.54 -14.05
C SER A 104 10.36 23.06 -14.07
N THR A 105 11.16 23.60 -13.13
CA THR A 105 11.48 25.03 -13.09
C THR A 105 12.28 25.49 -14.30
N GLU A 106 13.21 24.66 -14.75
CA GLU A 106 14.01 24.95 -15.95
C GLU A 106 13.13 24.92 -17.21
N LEU A 107 12.24 23.93 -17.35
CA LEU A 107 11.28 23.87 -18.47
C LEU A 107 10.37 25.09 -18.51
N VAL A 108 9.83 25.51 -17.37
CA VAL A 108 8.97 26.71 -17.30
C VAL A 108 9.73 27.96 -17.71
N LYS A 109 10.98 28.14 -17.26
CA LYS A 109 11.84 29.25 -17.68
C LYS A 109 12.12 29.23 -19.19
N GLN A 110 12.44 28.07 -19.74
CA GLN A 110 12.73 27.91 -21.17
C GLN A 110 11.49 28.18 -22.04
N ILE A 111 10.30 27.78 -21.59
CA ILE A 111 9.02 28.11 -22.25
C ILE A 111 8.78 29.61 -22.20
N GLN A 112 8.94 30.26 -21.03
CA GLN A 112 8.71 31.69 -20.86
C GLN A 112 9.72 32.56 -21.62
N SER A 113 10.96 32.11 -21.71
CA SER A 113 12.02 32.81 -22.45
C SER A 113 12.00 32.54 -23.98
N GLY A 114 11.12 31.63 -24.45
CA GLY A 114 11.07 31.23 -25.85
C GLY A 114 12.32 30.48 -26.33
N THR A 115 13.16 30.02 -25.41
CA THR A 115 14.42 29.32 -25.72
C THR A 115 14.24 27.82 -25.88
N LEU A 116 13.08 27.27 -25.48
CA LEU A 116 12.79 25.85 -25.63
C LEU A 116 12.57 25.52 -27.10
N GLN A 117 13.55 24.85 -27.70
CA GLN A 117 13.43 24.32 -29.07
C GLN A 117 12.86 22.91 -29.02
N VAL A 118 11.63 22.76 -29.49
CA VAL A 118 11.04 21.43 -29.73
C VAL A 118 11.65 20.85 -30.99
N PRO A 119 12.30 19.67 -30.97
CA PRO A 119 12.85 19.06 -32.19
C PRO A 119 11.78 18.85 -33.27
N ALA A 120 12.16 18.91 -34.54
CA ALA A 120 11.24 18.63 -35.63
C ALA A 120 10.70 17.18 -35.54
N PRO A 121 9.39 16.95 -35.76
CA PRO A 121 8.85 15.62 -35.74
C PRO A 121 9.39 14.75 -36.83
N SER A 122 9.74 13.49 -36.54
CA SER A 122 10.11 12.53 -37.59
C SER A 122 8.90 12.19 -38.47
N LYS A 123 9.08 12.11 -39.78
CA LYS A 123 8.02 11.75 -40.72
C LYS A 123 7.38 10.39 -40.43
N SER A 124 8.13 9.48 -39.83
CA SER A 124 7.64 8.17 -39.39
C SER A 124 6.50 8.25 -38.34
N VAL A 125 6.42 9.35 -37.58
CA VAL A 125 5.33 9.55 -36.59
C VAL A 125 4.00 9.74 -37.31
N ALA A 126 3.97 10.35 -38.48
CA ALA A 126 2.72 10.54 -39.24
C ALA A 126 2.11 9.21 -39.74
N GLU A 127 2.95 8.16 -39.87
CA GLU A 127 2.53 6.83 -40.33
C GLU A 127 1.98 5.92 -39.21
N TRP A 128 2.02 6.36 -37.99
CA TRP A 128 1.50 5.56 -36.89
C TRP A 128 -0.02 5.35 -36.98
N PRO A 129 -0.51 4.10 -36.78
CA PRO A 129 -1.93 3.83 -36.89
C PRO A 129 -2.71 4.58 -35.79
N VAL A 130 -3.87 5.12 -36.15
CA VAL A 130 -4.87 5.79 -35.28
C VAL A 130 -4.46 7.20 -34.79
N VAL A 131 -3.24 7.40 -34.26
CA VAL A 131 -2.82 8.65 -33.59
C VAL A 131 -1.78 9.46 -34.35
N GLY A 132 -1.10 8.86 -35.33
CA GLY A 132 0.09 9.43 -35.98
C GLY A 132 -0.12 10.81 -36.58
N LYS A 133 -1.16 10.98 -37.39
CA LYS A 133 -1.45 12.28 -38.03
C LYS A 133 -1.72 13.40 -37.03
N ASN A 134 -2.52 13.11 -35.99
CA ASN A 134 -2.87 14.10 -34.96
C ASN A 134 -1.64 14.46 -34.10
N LEU A 135 -0.81 13.45 -33.80
CA LEU A 135 0.40 13.67 -33.02
C LEU A 135 1.45 14.45 -33.84
N TYR A 136 1.60 14.11 -35.11
CA TYR A 136 2.53 14.80 -35.99
C TYR A 136 2.15 16.28 -36.14
N THR A 137 0.87 16.59 -36.44
CA THR A 137 0.42 17.99 -36.60
C THR A 137 0.57 18.79 -35.31
N LEU A 138 0.29 18.17 -34.13
CA LEU A 138 0.48 18.83 -32.83
C LEU A 138 1.97 19.08 -32.55
N TRP A 139 2.82 18.11 -32.87
CA TRP A 139 4.27 18.22 -32.67
C TRP A 139 4.88 19.24 -33.61
N GLU A 140 4.49 19.27 -34.88
CA GLU A 140 4.95 20.26 -35.87
C GLU A 140 4.49 21.69 -35.47
N ALA A 141 3.26 21.84 -34.99
CA ALA A 141 2.79 23.11 -34.43
C ALA A 141 3.63 23.54 -33.20
N ALA A 142 3.96 22.60 -32.30
CA ALA A 142 4.80 22.88 -31.14
C ALA A 142 6.25 23.20 -31.51
N HIS A 143 6.77 22.59 -32.58
CA HIS A 143 8.10 22.92 -33.15
C HIS A 143 8.12 24.34 -33.70
N THR A 144 7.03 24.78 -34.34
CA THR A 144 6.96 26.08 -35.05
C THR A 144 6.60 27.23 -34.10
N ASP A 145 5.60 27.01 -33.20
CA ASP A 145 5.11 28.00 -32.25
C ASP A 145 4.64 27.29 -30.99
N LEU A 146 5.58 27.00 -30.09
CA LEU A 146 5.28 26.37 -28.82
C LEU A 146 4.38 27.26 -27.93
N GLY A 147 4.59 28.60 -27.96
CA GLY A 147 3.78 29.53 -27.18
C GLY A 147 2.32 29.53 -27.58
N GLY A 148 2.04 29.54 -28.88
CA GLY A 148 0.68 29.46 -29.42
C GLY A 148 0.00 28.12 -29.11
N VAL A 149 0.73 27.00 -29.16
CA VAL A 149 0.21 25.69 -28.77
C VAL A 149 -0.12 25.65 -27.30
N VAL A 150 0.78 26.12 -26.43
CA VAL A 150 0.54 26.17 -24.97
C VAL A 150 -0.67 27.04 -24.66
N ALA A 151 -0.79 28.23 -25.25
CA ALA A 151 -1.94 29.11 -25.06
C ALA A 151 -3.26 28.48 -25.54
N LYS A 152 -3.26 27.79 -26.68
CA LYS A 152 -4.41 27.10 -27.24
C LYS A 152 -4.92 25.95 -26.35
N TYR A 153 -4.01 25.22 -25.73
CA TYR A 153 -4.32 24.07 -24.89
C TYR A 153 -4.25 24.36 -23.38
N GLU A 154 -4.05 25.61 -22.99
CA GLU A 154 -3.94 26.04 -21.56
C GLU A 154 -5.05 25.43 -20.67
N PRO A 155 -6.35 25.43 -21.03
CA PRO A 155 -7.38 24.85 -20.19
C PRO A 155 -7.19 23.35 -19.96
N LYS A 156 -6.77 22.60 -21.00
CA LYS A 156 -6.51 21.15 -20.88
C LYS A 156 -5.23 20.87 -20.13
N ILE A 157 -4.19 21.65 -20.38
CA ILE A 157 -2.89 21.55 -19.67
C ILE A 157 -3.11 21.81 -18.18
N SER A 158 -3.90 22.82 -17.82
CA SER A 158 -4.17 23.15 -16.41
C SER A 158 -4.91 22.01 -15.67
N VAL A 159 -5.87 21.36 -16.33
CA VAL A 159 -6.57 20.19 -15.76
C VAL A 159 -5.60 19.03 -15.54
N VAL A 160 -4.82 18.65 -16.54
CA VAL A 160 -3.83 17.57 -16.44
C VAL A 160 -2.78 17.88 -15.37
N THR A 161 -2.29 19.13 -15.31
CA THR A 161 -1.32 19.56 -14.28
C THR A 161 -1.91 19.45 -12.88
N LYS A 162 -3.17 19.85 -12.68
CA LYS A 162 -3.86 19.70 -11.38
C LYS A 162 -4.02 18.23 -10.99
N GLU A 163 -4.36 17.37 -11.93
CA GLU A 163 -4.47 15.93 -11.67
C GLU A 163 -3.12 15.31 -11.31
N ILE A 164 -2.05 15.64 -12.06
CA ILE A 164 -0.69 15.18 -11.75
C ILE A 164 -0.26 15.68 -10.36
N LEU A 165 -0.49 16.96 -10.04
CA LEU A 165 -0.14 17.53 -8.74
C LEU A 165 -0.93 16.91 -7.60
N SER A 166 -2.23 16.68 -7.79
CA SER A 166 -3.10 15.99 -6.83
C SER A 166 -2.62 14.56 -6.60
N PHE A 167 -2.25 13.87 -7.67
CA PHE A 167 -1.68 12.52 -7.56
C PHE A 167 -0.32 12.54 -6.84
N ALA A 168 0.59 13.45 -7.18
CA ALA A 168 1.89 13.59 -6.51
C ALA A 168 1.72 13.86 -5.01
N ALA A 169 0.78 14.73 -4.63
CA ALA A 169 0.44 14.99 -3.24
C ALA A 169 -0.12 13.74 -2.52
N SER A 170 -0.97 12.97 -3.21
CA SER A 170 -1.52 11.70 -2.69
C SER A 170 -0.45 10.64 -2.52
N ALA A 171 0.47 10.51 -3.48
CA ALA A 171 1.62 9.61 -3.42
C ALA A 171 2.57 10.01 -2.28
N GLY A 172 2.88 11.31 -2.13
CA GLY A 172 3.67 11.82 -1.03
C GLY A 172 3.06 11.51 0.34
N LYS A 173 1.74 11.69 0.48
CA LYS A 173 1.00 11.29 1.68
C LYS A 173 1.08 9.79 1.94
N ALA A 174 0.95 8.95 0.90
CA ALA A 174 1.06 7.50 1.04
C ALA A 174 2.46 7.07 1.49
N ILE A 175 3.52 7.66 0.91
CA ILE A 175 4.91 7.42 1.33
C ILE A 175 5.11 7.83 2.79
N LEU A 176 4.64 9.01 3.19
CA LEU A 176 4.75 9.49 4.57
C LEU A 176 4.04 8.53 5.54
N MET A 177 2.81 8.12 5.23
CA MET A 177 2.06 7.16 6.04
C MET A 177 2.76 5.79 6.11
N PHE A 178 3.38 5.34 5.01
CA PHE A 178 4.19 4.13 4.98
C PHE A 178 5.42 4.25 5.89
N LEU A 179 6.14 5.37 5.86
CA LEU A 179 7.30 5.60 6.72
C LEU A 179 6.90 5.61 8.21
N VAL A 180 5.79 6.27 8.54
CA VAL A 180 5.26 6.25 9.92
C VAL A 180 4.87 4.83 10.33
N ALA A 181 4.17 4.10 9.46
CA ALA A 181 3.81 2.71 9.72
C ALA A 181 5.04 1.81 9.90
N LEU A 182 6.09 2.06 9.12
CA LEU A 182 7.36 1.33 9.21
C LEU A 182 8.07 1.60 10.55
N VAL A 183 8.10 2.85 11.02
CA VAL A 183 8.64 3.19 12.35
C VAL A 183 7.85 2.49 13.45
N LEU A 184 6.50 2.54 13.38
CA LEU A 184 5.65 1.82 14.32
C LEU A 184 5.84 0.30 14.24
N SER A 185 6.08 -0.25 13.05
CA SER A 185 6.38 -1.68 12.89
C SER A 185 7.68 -2.07 13.59
N GLY A 186 8.67 -1.17 13.62
CA GLY A 186 9.89 -1.34 14.41
C GLY A 186 9.62 -1.47 15.90
N ILE A 187 8.70 -0.68 16.44
CA ILE A 187 8.26 -0.79 17.83
C ILE A 187 7.60 -2.15 18.08
N TRP A 188 6.66 -2.56 17.18
CA TRP A 188 6.04 -3.88 17.28
C TRP A 188 7.05 -5.02 17.25
N MET A 189 8.08 -4.93 16.41
CA MET A 189 9.15 -5.95 16.33
C MET A 189 10.05 -5.95 17.57
N ALA A 190 10.40 -4.78 18.10
CA ALA A 190 11.21 -4.66 19.31
C ALA A 190 10.52 -5.30 20.54
N TYR A 191 9.19 -5.20 20.61
CA TYR A 191 8.36 -5.83 21.66
C TYR A 191 7.67 -7.10 21.18
N GLY A 192 8.16 -7.74 20.13
CA GLY A 192 7.51 -8.85 19.43
C GLY A 192 7.13 -10.03 20.32
N SER A 193 8.00 -10.42 21.26
CA SER A 193 7.74 -11.49 22.22
C SER A 193 6.56 -11.16 23.15
N SER A 194 6.53 -9.94 23.72
CA SER A 194 5.46 -9.47 24.60
C SER A 194 4.15 -9.30 23.85
N ALA A 195 4.21 -8.73 22.62
CA ALA A 195 3.04 -8.57 21.77
C ALA A 195 2.42 -9.92 21.38
N HIS A 196 3.26 -10.90 21.03
CA HIS A 196 2.80 -12.27 20.72
C HIS A 196 2.18 -12.95 21.93
N ALA A 197 2.78 -12.82 23.11
CA ALA A 197 2.24 -13.37 24.35
C ALA A 197 0.87 -12.73 24.69
N ALA A 198 0.73 -11.42 24.55
CA ALA A 198 -0.53 -10.72 24.77
C ALA A 198 -1.61 -11.17 23.76
N ALA A 199 -1.27 -11.24 22.47
CA ALA A 199 -2.19 -11.71 21.44
C ALA A 199 -2.65 -13.16 21.71
N LYS A 200 -1.72 -14.03 22.13
CA LYS A 200 -2.01 -15.42 22.49
C LYS A 200 -2.95 -15.48 23.73
N ALA A 201 -2.71 -14.68 24.74
CA ALA A 201 -3.57 -14.63 25.93
C ALA A 201 -4.99 -14.16 25.57
N ILE A 202 -5.13 -13.14 24.72
CA ILE A 202 -6.43 -12.65 24.23
C ILE A 202 -7.15 -13.75 23.43
N ALA A 203 -6.46 -14.38 22.47
CA ALA A 203 -7.03 -15.43 21.65
C ALA A 203 -7.47 -16.65 22.47
N LYS A 204 -6.68 -17.06 23.45
CA LYS A 204 -7.03 -18.13 24.39
C LYS A 204 -8.27 -17.78 25.25
N ARG A 205 -8.37 -16.51 25.68
CA ARG A 205 -9.53 -16.04 26.44
C ARG A 205 -10.81 -16.04 25.60
N MET A 206 -10.71 -15.76 24.31
CA MET A 206 -11.86 -15.67 23.39
C MET A 206 -12.30 -17.03 22.86
N ALA A 207 -11.38 -17.91 22.52
CA ALA A 207 -11.64 -19.14 21.78
C ALA A 207 -11.27 -20.43 22.53
N GLY A 208 -10.61 -20.33 23.69
CA GLY A 208 -10.07 -21.48 24.41
C GLY A 208 -8.58 -21.73 24.12
N ASP A 209 -7.98 -22.65 24.90
CA ASP A 209 -6.52 -22.82 24.88
C ASP A 209 -5.97 -23.36 23.55
N LYS A 210 -6.58 -24.40 23.00
CA LYS A 210 -6.12 -25.03 21.74
C LYS A 210 -6.46 -24.16 20.56
N GLU A 211 -7.69 -23.69 20.48
CA GLU A 211 -8.22 -22.89 19.39
C GLU A 211 -7.55 -21.52 19.31
N GLY A 212 -7.26 -20.90 20.47
CA GLY A 212 -6.54 -19.64 20.51
C GLY A 212 -5.14 -19.72 19.89
N GLU A 213 -4.42 -20.83 20.06
CA GLU A 213 -3.14 -21.07 19.43
C GLU A 213 -3.27 -21.23 17.89
N VAL A 214 -4.28 -21.99 17.46
CA VAL A 214 -4.57 -22.17 16.03
C VAL A 214 -4.93 -20.82 15.37
N LEU A 215 -5.78 -20.02 16.02
CA LEU A 215 -6.17 -18.69 15.50
C LEU A 215 -4.96 -17.77 15.32
N ILE A 216 -4.05 -17.72 16.29
CA ILE A 216 -2.83 -16.89 16.18
C ILE A 216 -1.90 -17.41 15.08
N ALA A 217 -1.69 -18.73 15.00
CA ALA A 217 -0.87 -19.32 13.95
C ALA A 217 -1.45 -19.03 12.56
N LEU A 218 -2.76 -19.22 12.39
CA LEU A 218 -3.48 -18.95 11.16
C LEU A 218 -3.43 -17.48 10.75
N SER A 219 -3.67 -16.57 11.69
CA SER A 219 -3.59 -15.13 11.46
C SER A 219 -2.20 -14.70 11.02
N THR A 220 -1.17 -15.16 11.72
CA THR A 220 0.23 -14.83 11.42
C THR A 220 0.65 -15.37 10.06
N SER A 221 0.30 -16.62 9.74
CA SER A 221 0.63 -17.23 8.44
C SER A 221 -0.09 -16.53 7.29
N THR A 222 -1.36 -16.18 7.46
CA THR A 222 -2.16 -15.46 6.46
C THR A 222 -1.57 -14.09 6.17
N ILE A 223 -1.31 -13.28 7.21
CA ILE A 223 -0.70 -11.96 7.05
C ILE A 223 0.64 -12.07 6.33
N ARG A 224 1.47 -13.03 6.73
CA ARG A 224 2.80 -13.25 6.14
C ARG A 224 2.71 -13.68 4.68
N ALA A 225 1.82 -14.59 4.34
CA ALA A 225 1.64 -15.07 2.97
C ALA A 225 1.21 -13.93 2.02
N VAL A 226 0.24 -13.12 2.44
CA VAL A 226 -0.20 -11.96 1.64
C VAL A 226 0.93 -10.93 1.49
N ALA A 227 1.65 -10.62 2.57
CA ALA A 227 2.77 -9.68 2.52
C ALA A 227 3.92 -10.17 1.62
N GLN A 228 4.27 -11.46 1.72
CA GLN A 228 5.26 -12.08 0.83
C GLN A 228 4.81 -12.08 -0.64
N GLY A 229 3.52 -12.26 -0.88
CA GLY A 229 2.94 -12.12 -2.21
C GLY A 229 3.19 -10.73 -2.80
N VAL A 230 2.90 -9.67 -2.04
CA VAL A 230 3.13 -8.27 -2.47
C VAL A 230 4.61 -7.99 -2.74
N ILE A 231 5.50 -8.40 -1.84
CA ILE A 231 6.94 -8.22 -2.01
C ILE A 231 7.44 -8.99 -3.23
N GLY A 232 6.96 -10.23 -3.42
CA GLY A 232 7.31 -11.06 -4.56
C GLY A 232 6.90 -10.43 -5.89
N ILE A 233 5.69 -9.86 -5.97
CA ILE A 233 5.22 -9.14 -7.14
C ILE A 233 6.10 -7.92 -7.42
N ALA A 234 6.40 -7.12 -6.39
CA ALA A 234 7.25 -5.96 -6.53
C ALA A 234 8.66 -6.33 -7.02
N CYS A 235 9.23 -7.45 -6.54
CA CYS A 235 10.50 -7.97 -7.02
C CYS A 235 10.44 -8.38 -8.50
N ILE A 236 9.40 -9.12 -8.92
CA ILE A 236 9.23 -9.54 -10.32
C ILE A 236 9.09 -8.30 -11.21
N GLN A 237 8.29 -7.32 -10.82
CA GLN A 237 8.08 -6.10 -11.57
C GLN A 237 9.35 -5.27 -11.68
N ALA A 238 10.12 -5.17 -10.59
CA ALA A 238 11.42 -4.49 -10.58
C ALA A 238 12.44 -5.18 -11.49
N LEU A 239 12.45 -6.51 -11.54
CA LEU A 239 13.32 -7.27 -12.45
C LEU A 239 12.88 -7.10 -13.90
N LEU A 240 11.59 -7.17 -14.21
CA LEU A 240 11.08 -6.96 -15.56
C LEU A 240 11.40 -5.56 -16.07
N LEU A 241 10.99 -4.52 -15.35
CA LEU A 241 11.26 -3.14 -15.75
C LEU A 241 12.75 -2.81 -15.75
N GLY A 242 13.50 -3.30 -14.74
CA GLY A 242 14.94 -3.13 -14.64
C GLY A 242 15.71 -3.73 -15.81
N ALA A 243 15.30 -4.92 -16.28
CA ALA A 243 15.86 -5.51 -17.51
C ALA A 243 15.63 -4.60 -18.72
N GLY A 244 14.41 -4.03 -18.86
CA GLY A 244 14.10 -3.06 -19.90
C GLY A 244 15.00 -1.81 -19.83
N PHE A 245 15.23 -1.26 -18.62
CA PHE A 245 16.10 -0.10 -18.40
C PHE A 245 17.54 -0.37 -18.85
N ILE A 246 18.07 -1.57 -18.52
CA ILE A 246 19.43 -1.99 -18.91
C ILE A 246 19.52 -2.16 -20.43
N LEU A 247 18.53 -2.81 -21.06
CA LEU A 247 18.56 -3.12 -22.49
C LEU A 247 18.58 -1.87 -23.38
N VAL A 248 17.90 -0.79 -22.96
CA VAL A 248 17.91 0.48 -23.70
C VAL A 248 18.96 1.48 -23.21
N GLY A 249 19.80 1.09 -22.24
CA GLY A 249 20.91 1.91 -21.76
C GLY A 249 20.51 3.11 -20.90
N ILE A 250 19.43 3.01 -20.13
CA ILE A 250 19.02 4.12 -19.24
C ILE A 250 20.10 4.33 -18.16
N PRO A 251 20.62 5.57 -17.99
CA PRO A 251 21.58 5.88 -16.94
C PRO A 251 21.00 5.57 -15.56
N GLY A 252 21.76 4.87 -14.73
CA GLY A 252 21.29 4.50 -13.39
C GLY A 252 20.16 3.46 -13.37
N ALA A 253 20.08 2.57 -14.37
CA ALA A 253 19.05 1.55 -14.52
C ALA A 253 18.77 0.76 -13.21
N GLY A 254 19.82 0.48 -12.43
CA GLY A 254 19.69 -0.18 -11.12
C GLY A 254 18.95 0.67 -10.09
N ILE A 255 19.14 1.99 -10.09
CA ILE A 255 18.42 2.93 -9.20
C ILE A 255 16.94 2.96 -9.59
N TRP A 256 16.64 3.04 -10.90
CA TRP A 256 15.27 3.00 -11.40
C TRP A 256 14.57 1.67 -11.07
N ALA A 257 15.27 0.54 -11.20
CA ALA A 257 14.74 -0.77 -10.81
C ALA A 257 14.48 -0.87 -9.31
N LEU A 258 15.39 -0.34 -8.47
CA LEU A 258 15.17 -0.23 -7.02
C LEU A 258 13.96 0.64 -6.69
N MET A 259 13.77 1.74 -7.41
CA MET A 259 12.59 2.60 -7.27
C MET A 259 11.29 1.85 -7.60
N VAL A 260 11.27 1.06 -8.69
CA VAL A 260 10.13 0.21 -9.04
C VAL A 260 9.82 -0.76 -7.89
N LEU A 261 10.86 -1.39 -7.32
CA LEU A 261 10.70 -2.28 -6.17
C LEU A 261 10.05 -1.57 -4.98
N LEU A 262 10.60 -0.43 -4.59
CA LEU A 262 10.14 0.32 -3.42
C LEU A 262 8.70 0.84 -3.61
N LEU A 263 8.41 1.44 -4.77
CA LEU A 263 7.05 1.92 -5.08
C LEU A 263 6.06 0.76 -5.19
N GLY A 264 6.49 -0.40 -5.72
CA GLY A 264 5.69 -1.62 -5.75
C GLY A 264 5.33 -2.14 -4.36
N ILE A 265 6.26 -2.10 -3.41
CA ILE A 265 6.00 -2.44 -1.99
C ILE A 265 5.02 -1.44 -1.36
N VAL A 266 5.16 -0.15 -1.64
CA VAL A 266 4.25 0.92 -1.18
C VAL A 266 2.92 0.90 -1.95
N GLN A 267 2.78 0.06 -3.00
CA GLN A 267 1.61 -0.07 -3.86
C GLN A 267 1.34 1.15 -4.76
N ILE A 268 2.36 1.94 -5.07
CA ILE A 268 2.27 3.03 -6.05
C ILE A 268 2.41 2.43 -7.45
N PRO A 269 1.51 2.79 -8.41
CA PRO A 269 1.56 2.25 -9.77
C PRO A 269 2.88 2.51 -10.48
N ALA A 270 3.43 1.50 -11.15
CA ALA A 270 4.71 1.59 -11.87
C ALA A 270 4.70 2.60 -13.04
N ILE A 271 3.54 3.05 -13.48
CA ILE A 271 3.40 4.04 -14.57
C ILE A 271 4.16 5.34 -14.25
N PHE A 272 4.34 5.70 -12.97
CA PHE A 272 5.08 6.89 -12.54
C PHE A 272 6.58 6.80 -12.80
N ILE A 273 7.12 5.58 -12.93
CA ILE A 273 8.49 5.36 -13.38
C ILE A 273 8.51 5.06 -14.88
N ALA A 274 7.53 4.31 -15.36
CA ALA A 274 7.44 3.94 -16.77
C ALA A 274 7.35 5.17 -17.68
N LEU A 275 6.50 6.14 -17.34
CA LEU A 275 6.27 7.31 -18.19
C LEU A 275 7.52 8.19 -18.37
N PRO A 276 8.24 8.62 -17.32
CA PRO A 276 9.49 9.36 -17.46
C PRO A 276 10.55 8.60 -18.25
N THR A 277 10.67 7.29 -18.05
CA THR A 277 11.65 6.47 -18.75
C THR A 277 11.30 6.30 -20.23
N ILE A 278 10.03 6.18 -20.58
CA ILE A 278 9.56 6.17 -21.97
C ILE A 278 9.91 7.50 -22.65
N ILE A 279 9.58 8.64 -22.01
CA ILE A 279 9.87 9.97 -22.53
C ILE A 279 11.39 10.12 -22.75
N TYR A 280 12.19 9.69 -21.79
CA TYR A 280 13.65 9.73 -21.88
C TYR A 280 14.17 8.94 -23.11
N VAL A 281 13.70 7.70 -23.30
CA VAL A 281 14.13 6.86 -24.43
C VAL A 281 13.72 7.46 -25.77
N PHE A 282 12.52 8.03 -25.87
CA PHE A 282 12.09 8.75 -27.07
C PHE A 282 12.93 9.99 -27.38
N SER A 283 13.47 10.64 -26.36
CA SER A 283 14.29 11.86 -26.54
C SER A 283 15.76 11.57 -26.84
N THR A 284 16.27 10.40 -26.43
CA THR A 284 17.71 10.11 -26.51
C THR A 284 18.08 9.02 -27.54
N ASN A 285 17.11 8.23 -27.99
CA ASN A 285 17.37 7.12 -28.91
C ASN A 285 17.07 7.52 -30.36
N ASP A 286 18.05 7.37 -31.25
CA ASP A 286 17.91 7.70 -32.66
C ASP A 286 16.92 6.82 -33.42
N SER A 287 16.63 5.60 -32.88
CA SER A 287 15.72 4.66 -33.51
C SER A 287 14.33 4.73 -32.86
N THR A 288 13.38 5.33 -33.57
CA THR A 288 11.97 5.36 -33.18
C THR A 288 11.39 3.96 -32.93
N ALA A 289 11.82 2.96 -33.70
CA ALA A 289 11.39 1.58 -33.55
C ALA A 289 11.79 1.00 -32.16
N VAL A 290 13.02 1.28 -31.73
CA VAL A 290 13.50 0.87 -30.40
C VAL A 290 12.70 1.58 -29.28
N ALA A 291 12.45 2.88 -29.43
CA ALA A 291 11.68 3.66 -28.47
C ALA A 291 10.23 3.15 -28.34
N VAL A 292 9.57 2.85 -29.47
CA VAL A 292 8.21 2.27 -29.48
C VAL A 292 8.20 0.88 -28.86
N MET A 293 9.16 0.02 -29.21
CA MET A 293 9.25 -1.33 -28.64
C MET A 293 9.49 -1.29 -27.13
N TYR A 294 10.34 -0.39 -26.67
CA TYR A 294 10.55 -0.15 -25.26
C TYR A 294 9.28 0.37 -24.54
N ALA A 295 8.56 1.31 -25.15
CA ALA A 295 7.32 1.83 -24.58
C ALA A 295 6.26 0.73 -24.43
N VAL A 296 6.05 -0.09 -25.45
CA VAL A 296 5.11 -1.24 -25.40
C VAL A 296 5.56 -2.23 -24.32
N TYR A 297 6.85 -2.60 -24.30
CA TYR A 297 7.39 -3.49 -23.27
C TYR A 297 7.17 -2.95 -21.87
N THR A 298 7.51 -1.68 -21.65
CA THR A 298 7.44 -1.04 -20.32
C THR A 298 5.99 -0.91 -19.85
N LEU A 299 5.04 -0.60 -20.75
CA LEU A 299 3.62 -0.58 -20.41
C LEU A 299 3.09 -1.98 -20.07
N VAL A 300 3.43 -3.00 -20.84
CA VAL A 300 3.04 -4.40 -20.57
C VAL A 300 3.65 -4.88 -19.24
N ALA A 301 4.95 -4.66 -19.03
CA ALA A 301 5.63 -5.00 -17.79
C ALA A 301 5.10 -4.21 -16.59
N GLY A 302 4.76 -2.93 -16.80
CA GLY A 302 4.14 -2.08 -15.77
C GLY A 302 2.73 -2.53 -15.37
N MET A 303 1.99 -3.16 -16.29
CA MET A 303 0.67 -3.73 -16.03
C MET A 303 0.72 -5.17 -15.46
N ALA A 304 1.89 -5.79 -15.42
CA ALA A 304 2.06 -7.16 -14.94
C ALA A 304 1.55 -7.35 -13.49
N ASP A 305 1.60 -6.30 -12.67
CA ASP A 305 1.09 -6.33 -11.30
C ASP A 305 -0.42 -6.59 -11.25
N ASN A 306 -1.21 -6.14 -12.22
CA ASN A 306 -2.65 -6.38 -12.29
C ASN A 306 -2.99 -7.87 -12.51
N ILE A 307 -2.09 -8.62 -13.14
CA ILE A 307 -2.23 -10.06 -13.37
C ILE A 307 -1.56 -10.84 -12.23
N LEU A 308 -0.38 -10.41 -11.81
CA LEU A 308 0.40 -11.11 -10.78
C LEU A 308 -0.21 -10.97 -9.38
N LYS A 309 -0.83 -9.82 -9.05
CA LYS A 309 -1.49 -9.63 -7.74
C LYS A 309 -2.51 -10.74 -7.46
N PRO A 310 -3.52 -10.98 -8.29
CA PRO A 310 -4.45 -12.06 -8.05
C PRO A 310 -3.78 -13.45 -8.04
N LEU A 311 -2.78 -13.71 -8.85
CA LEU A 311 -2.11 -15.01 -8.92
C LEU A 311 -1.22 -15.32 -7.71
N MET A 312 -0.54 -14.31 -7.15
CA MET A 312 0.44 -14.52 -6.07
C MET A 312 -0.15 -14.33 -4.68
N LEU A 313 -1.09 -13.41 -4.50
CA LEU A 313 -1.78 -13.20 -3.22
C LEU A 313 -2.56 -14.43 -2.76
N GLY A 314 -3.02 -15.29 -3.70
CA GLY A 314 -3.69 -16.56 -3.39
C GLY A 314 -2.75 -17.75 -3.14
N ARG A 315 -1.44 -17.63 -3.39
CA ARG A 315 -0.51 -18.74 -3.19
C ARG A 315 -0.06 -18.81 -1.72
N GLY A 316 -0.19 -19.97 -1.13
CA GLY A 316 0.22 -20.23 0.26
C GLY A 316 -0.83 -19.90 1.33
N VAL A 317 -2.04 -19.50 0.92
CA VAL A 317 -3.19 -19.33 1.82
C VAL A 317 -4.35 -20.15 1.25
N ALA A 318 -5.02 -20.95 2.08
CA ALA A 318 -6.23 -21.69 1.69
C ALA A 318 -7.45 -20.74 1.60
N VAL A 319 -7.31 -19.67 0.83
CA VAL A 319 -8.34 -18.64 0.63
C VAL A 319 -8.67 -18.56 -0.85
N PRO A 320 -9.95 -18.65 -1.23
CA PRO A 320 -10.36 -18.49 -2.62
C PRO A 320 -9.97 -17.11 -3.17
N MET A 321 -9.47 -17.09 -4.40
CA MET A 321 -9.07 -15.88 -5.15
C MET A 321 -10.12 -14.76 -5.10
N PRO A 322 -11.43 -15.04 -5.30
CA PRO A 322 -12.44 -13.96 -5.24
C PRO A 322 -12.47 -13.22 -3.91
N VAL A 323 -12.19 -13.88 -2.80
CA VAL A 323 -12.18 -13.24 -1.46
C VAL A 323 -11.05 -12.21 -1.37
N ILE A 324 -9.85 -12.58 -1.83
CA ILE A 324 -8.68 -11.70 -1.83
C ILE A 324 -8.92 -10.51 -2.77
N LEU A 325 -9.48 -10.79 -3.96
CA LEU A 325 -9.79 -9.75 -4.94
C LEU A 325 -10.84 -8.76 -4.43
N LEU A 326 -11.93 -9.26 -3.84
CA LEU A 326 -12.96 -8.42 -3.22
C LEU A 326 -12.37 -7.59 -2.06
N GLY A 327 -11.49 -8.19 -1.27
CA GLY A 327 -10.77 -7.49 -0.22
C GLY A 327 -9.92 -6.35 -0.76
N ALA A 328 -9.16 -6.62 -1.81
CA ALA A 328 -8.31 -5.62 -2.46
C ALA A 328 -9.14 -4.47 -3.05
N LEU A 329 -10.18 -4.79 -3.83
CA LEU A 329 -11.05 -3.79 -4.47
C LEU A 329 -11.85 -2.98 -3.45
N GLY A 330 -12.48 -3.65 -2.48
CA GLY A 330 -13.24 -2.98 -1.42
C GLY A 330 -12.35 -2.14 -0.52
N GLY A 331 -11.17 -2.65 -0.19
CA GLY A 331 -10.16 -1.91 0.56
C GLY A 331 -9.66 -0.68 -0.21
N MET A 332 -9.42 -0.79 -1.51
CA MET A 332 -9.04 0.33 -2.35
C MET A 332 -10.14 1.42 -2.38
N ALA A 333 -11.38 1.03 -2.48
CA ALA A 333 -12.51 1.97 -2.49
C ALA A 333 -12.66 2.75 -1.17
N THR A 334 -12.33 2.13 -0.01
CA THR A 334 -12.52 2.72 1.31
C THR A 334 -11.28 3.41 1.86
N GLY A 335 -10.08 2.91 1.55
CA GLY A 335 -8.80 3.36 2.12
C GLY A 335 -7.71 3.66 1.08
N GLY A 336 -8.06 3.74 -0.20
CA GLY A 336 -7.12 4.01 -1.28
C GLY A 336 -6.06 2.91 -1.42
N ILE A 337 -4.84 3.28 -1.79
CA ILE A 337 -3.73 2.35 -2.07
C ILE A 337 -3.39 1.49 -0.85
N ILE A 338 -3.35 2.07 0.35
CA ILE A 338 -3.11 1.35 1.61
C ILE A 338 -4.28 0.39 1.90
N GLY A 339 -5.50 0.86 1.65
CA GLY A 339 -6.71 0.05 1.82
C GLY A 339 -6.74 -1.20 0.93
N LEU A 340 -6.19 -1.14 -0.28
CA LEU A 340 -6.09 -2.30 -1.18
C LEU A 340 -5.38 -3.48 -0.49
N PHE A 341 -4.22 -3.21 0.11
CA PHE A 341 -3.46 -4.25 0.80
C PHE A 341 -4.15 -4.69 2.11
N LEU A 342 -4.58 -3.71 2.90
CA LEU A 342 -5.26 -3.95 4.17
C LEU A 342 -6.54 -4.77 3.97
N GLY A 343 -7.34 -4.44 2.96
CA GLY A 343 -8.57 -5.12 2.63
C GLY A 343 -8.33 -6.57 2.19
N ALA A 344 -7.32 -6.82 1.36
CA ALA A 344 -6.93 -8.17 0.96
C ALA A 344 -6.55 -9.04 2.18
N VAL A 345 -5.72 -8.50 3.08
CA VAL A 345 -5.30 -9.19 4.31
C VAL A 345 -6.49 -9.44 5.22
N MET A 346 -7.32 -8.42 5.47
CA MET A 346 -8.44 -8.51 6.40
C MET A 346 -9.52 -9.47 5.92
N LEU A 347 -9.87 -9.47 4.62
CA LEU A 347 -10.82 -10.44 4.09
C LEU A 347 -10.25 -11.86 4.02
N ALA A 348 -8.97 -12.03 3.68
CA ALA A 348 -8.32 -13.33 3.70
C ALA A 348 -8.31 -13.90 5.13
N LEU A 349 -7.97 -13.08 6.12
CA LEU A 349 -7.98 -13.45 7.52
C LEU A 349 -9.40 -13.80 8.00
N GLY A 350 -10.37 -12.93 7.71
CA GLY A 350 -11.78 -13.14 8.07
C GLY A 350 -12.34 -14.44 7.48
N TYR A 351 -12.04 -14.72 6.21
CA TYR A 351 -12.43 -15.98 5.56
C TYR A 351 -11.81 -17.19 6.26
N GLN A 352 -10.52 -17.16 6.56
CA GLN A 352 -9.84 -18.26 7.22
C GLN A 352 -10.39 -18.52 8.64
N LEU A 353 -10.61 -17.46 9.41
CA LEU A 353 -11.19 -17.54 10.75
C LEU A 353 -12.63 -18.09 10.69
N PHE A 354 -13.41 -17.64 9.71
CA PHE A 354 -14.78 -18.13 9.49
C PHE A 354 -14.80 -19.63 9.12
N MET A 355 -13.94 -20.05 8.20
CA MET A 355 -13.84 -21.48 7.82
C MET A 355 -13.33 -22.34 8.97
N ALA A 356 -12.35 -21.87 9.73
CA ALA A 356 -11.89 -22.58 10.92
C ALA A 356 -13.02 -22.74 11.97
N TRP A 357 -13.91 -21.77 12.08
CA TRP A 357 -15.09 -21.87 12.93
C TRP A 357 -16.13 -22.85 12.37
N VAL A 358 -16.43 -22.82 11.08
CA VAL A 358 -17.40 -23.71 10.41
C VAL A 358 -16.98 -25.18 10.50
N TYR A 359 -15.71 -25.49 10.25
CA TYR A 359 -15.22 -26.88 10.27
C TYR A 359 -14.99 -27.44 11.68
N ARG A 360 -15.01 -26.59 12.70
CA ARG A 360 -14.87 -27.00 14.08
C ARG A 360 -16.01 -27.93 14.57
N GLU A 361 -17.24 -27.71 14.10
CA GLU A 361 -18.42 -28.48 14.49
C GLU A 361 -18.47 -29.89 13.87
N THR A 362 -17.57 -30.22 12.95
CA THR A 362 -17.55 -31.53 12.24
C THR A 362 -16.60 -32.54 12.89
N GLU A 363 -15.80 -32.15 13.89
CA GLU A 363 -14.85 -33.03 14.59
C GLU A 363 -15.29 -33.45 16.00
N GLU A 364 -16.44 -32.98 16.51
CA GLU A 364 -17.12 -33.50 17.70
C GLU A 364 -18.24 -34.49 17.33
#